data_91c63dc91555cd898d3f4ca1e7150989
#
_entry.id   91c63dc91555cd898d3f4ca1e7150989
#
_cell.length_a   1.000
_cell.length_b   1.000
_cell.length_c   1.000
_cell.angle_alpha   90.00
_cell.angle_beta   90.00
_cell.angle_gamma   90.00
#
_symmetry.space_group_name_H-M   'P 1'
#
loop_
_entity.id
_entity.type
_entity.pdbx_description
1 polymer ?
#
loop_
_entity_poly.entity_id
_entity_poly.type
_entity_poly.pdbx_seq_one_letter_code
_entity_poly.pdbx_strand_id
1 'polypeptide(L)'
;RKTIRLMELANKFNIPIISFIDTPGAYPGVGAEERGQAEAIAKSIECCMKLKVPTLAIIIGEGGSGGAIALASSSKVLMLENAIYSVISPEGCATILWRDPKKMLDAAKAMKLSAKDLLELNVIDEIITEPLGGAHRDRNLILSNVRESISKNLNIFQEISSDEILDQRKNKFLK
;
A
#
# COMPACT_ATOMS: atom_id res chain seq x y z
N ARG A 1 -5.54 -14.25 5.07
CA ARG A 1 -5.59 -15.14 6.27
C ARG A 1 -4.23 -15.32 6.91
N LYS A 2 -3.19 -15.71 6.17
CA LYS A 2 -1.82 -15.82 6.70
C LYS A 2 -1.33 -14.46 7.24
N THR A 3 -1.57 -13.40 6.50
CA THR A 3 -1.19 -12.03 6.85
C THR A 3 -1.82 -11.59 8.18
N ILE A 4 -3.12 -11.82 8.36
CA ILE A 4 -3.83 -11.48 9.62
C ILE A 4 -3.16 -12.16 10.81
N ARG A 5 -2.89 -13.47 10.71
CA ARG A 5 -2.22 -14.21 11.78
C ARG A 5 -0.84 -13.65 12.11
N LEU A 6 -0.06 -13.23 11.10
CA LEU A 6 1.26 -12.62 11.31
C LEU A 6 1.16 -11.23 11.94
N MET A 7 0.18 -10.43 11.53
CA MET A 7 -0.10 -9.11 12.09
C MET A 7 -0.51 -9.20 13.57
N GLU A 8 -1.42 -10.12 13.90
CA GLU A 8 -1.83 -10.37 15.29
C GLU A 8 -0.66 -10.83 16.16
N LEU A 9 0.20 -11.70 15.61
CA LEU A 9 1.40 -12.17 16.30
C LEU A 9 2.37 -11.01 16.56
N ALA A 10 2.65 -10.19 15.54
CA ALA A 10 3.50 -9.02 15.66
C ALA A 10 2.95 -8.02 16.69
N ASN A 11 1.64 -7.77 16.67
CA ASN A 11 0.97 -6.92 17.64
C ASN A 11 1.10 -7.46 19.06
N LYS A 12 0.94 -8.78 19.25
CA LYS A 12 1.11 -9.44 20.57
C LYS A 12 2.51 -9.27 21.13
N PHE A 13 3.53 -9.33 20.29
CA PHE A 13 4.95 -9.21 20.69
C PHE A 13 5.51 -7.79 20.58
N ASN A 14 4.67 -6.81 20.28
CA ASN A 14 5.06 -5.41 20.10
C ASN A 14 6.16 -5.23 19.03
N ILE A 15 6.02 -5.93 17.91
CA ILE A 15 6.98 -5.90 16.80
C ILE A 15 6.40 -5.05 15.65
N PRO A 16 7.13 -4.06 15.11
CA PRO A 16 6.72 -3.30 13.93
C PRO A 16 6.48 -4.21 12.72
N ILE A 17 5.55 -3.83 11.87
CA ILE A 17 5.19 -4.59 10.66
C ILE A 17 5.61 -3.80 9.42
N ILE A 18 6.33 -4.46 8.52
CA ILE A 18 6.70 -3.91 7.22
C ILE A 18 6.10 -4.82 6.15
N SER A 19 5.32 -4.22 5.24
CA SER A 19 4.70 -4.90 4.12
C SER A 19 5.27 -4.37 2.81
N PHE A 20 5.80 -5.26 1.98
CA PHE A 20 6.16 -4.94 0.60
C PHE A 20 4.98 -5.32 -0.30
N ILE A 21 4.51 -4.37 -1.10
CA ILE A 21 3.33 -4.52 -1.94
C ILE A 21 3.75 -4.52 -3.41
N ASP A 22 3.48 -5.64 -4.07
CA ASP A 22 3.60 -5.82 -5.50
C ASP A 22 2.51 -6.82 -5.94
N THR A 23 1.37 -6.28 -6.35
CA THR A 23 0.20 -7.06 -6.73
C THR A 23 -0.69 -6.29 -7.70
N PRO A 24 -1.17 -6.93 -8.78
CA PRO A 24 -2.15 -6.32 -9.70
C PRO A 24 -3.54 -6.18 -9.07
N GLY A 25 -3.76 -6.75 -7.88
CA GLY A 25 -5.03 -6.73 -7.18
C GLY A 25 -5.59 -8.12 -6.90
N ALA A 26 -6.85 -8.14 -6.47
CA ALA A 26 -7.57 -9.37 -6.23
C ALA A 26 -8.00 -10.02 -7.56
N TYR A 27 -7.73 -11.31 -7.71
CA TYR A 27 -8.12 -12.04 -8.92
C TYR A 27 -9.65 -12.12 -9.06
N PRO A 28 -10.25 -11.61 -10.17
CA PRO A 28 -11.69 -11.58 -10.38
C PRO A 28 -12.18 -12.91 -10.94
N GLY A 29 -12.34 -13.92 -10.10
CA GLY A 29 -12.75 -15.26 -10.53
C GLY A 29 -13.68 -15.93 -9.53
N VAL A 30 -14.63 -16.72 -10.05
CA VAL A 30 -15.64 -17.44 -9.25
C VAL A 30 -14.98 -18.27 -8.13
N GLY A 31 -13.94 -19.05 -8.46
CA GLY A 31 -13.23 -19.84 -7.46
C GLY A 31 -12.47 -19.01 -6.39
N ALA A 32 -12.15 -17.75 -6.65
CA ALA A 32 -11.60 -16.84 -5.65
C ALA A 32 -12.70 -16.36 -4.70
N GLU A 33 -13.86 -15.98 -5.25
CA GLU A 33 -15.04 -15.57 -4.47
C GLU A 33 -15.57 -16.71 -3.58
N GLU A 34 -15.71 -17.92 -4.12
CA GLU A 34 -16.11 -19.12 -3.37
C GLU A 34 -15.18 -19.41 -2.18
N ARG A 35 -13.88 -19.10 -2.31
CA ARG A 35 -12.90 -19.25 -1.23
C ARG A 35 -12.82 -18.04 -0.29
N GLY A 36 -13.74 -17.10 -0.42
CA GLY A 36 -13.88 -15.94 0.48
C GLY A 36 -12.74 -14.93 0.34
N GLN A 37 -12.35 -14.58 -0.90
CA GLN A 37 -11.31 -13.58 -1.17
C GLN A 37 -11.72 -12.20 -0.64
N ALA A 38 -12.94 -11.75 -0.92
CA ALA A 38 -13.45 -10.46 -0.47
C ALA A 38 -13.44 -10.35 1.06
N GLU A 39 -13.88 -11.40 1.76
CA GLU A 39 -13.83 -11.46 3.23
C GLU A 39 -12.38 -11.41 3.75
N ALA A 40 -11.45 -12.09 3.10
CA ALA A 40 -10.04 -12.09 3.51
C ALA A 40 -9.41 -10.70 3.37
N ILE A 41 -9.77 -9.94 2.33
CA ILE A 41 -9.35 -8.55 2.13
C ILE A 41 -9.94 -7.67 3.24
N ALA A 42 -11.26 -7.72 3.45
CA ALA A 42 -11.94 -6.91 4.46
C ALA A 42 -11.39 -7.15 5.87
N LYS A 43 -11.21 -8.42 6.25
CA LYS A 43 -10.60 -8.78 7.55
C LYS A 43 -9.14 -8.34 7.69
N SER A 44 -8.37 -8.30 6.59
CA SER A 44 -7.01 -7.78 6.65
C SER A 44 -6.99 -6.28 6.92
N ILE A 45 -7.87 -5.51 6.26
CA ILE A 45 -8.04 -4.07 6.52
C ILE A 45 -8.47 -3.85 7.97
N GLU A 46 -9.49 -4.56 8.44
CA GLU A 46 -9.96 -4.48 9.83
C GLU A 46 -8.84 -4.78 10.83
N CYS A 47 -8.04 -5.82 10.57
CA CYS A 47 -6.88 -6.15 11.39
C CYS A 47 -5.87 -5.01 11.42
N CYS A 48 -5.47 -4.48 10.24
CA CYS A 48 -4.54 -3.35 10.15
C CYS A 48 -5.01 -2.16 10.99
N MET A 49 -6.30 -1.84 10.94
CA MET A 49 -6.89 -0.70 11.65
C MET A 49 -6.96 -0.89 13.18
N LYS A 50 -6.77 -2.11 13.69
CA LYS A 50 -6.77 -2.43 15.12
C LYS A 50 -5.38 -2.61 15.74
N LEU A 51 -4.33 -2.66 14.93
CA LEU A 51 -2.97 -2.87 15.42
C LEU A 51 -2.48 -1.67 16.24
N LYS A 52 -1.80 -1.97 17.33
CA LYS A 52 -1.19 -0.97 18.23
C LYS A 52 0.32 -0.82 18.01
N VAL A 53 0.87 -1.51 17.02
CA VAL A 53 2.27 -1.40 16.60
C VAL A 53 2.42 -0.56 15.34
N PRO A 54 3.60 0.02 15.10
CA PRO A 54 3.89 0.71 13.85
C PRO A 54 3.73 -0.22 12.64
N THR A 55 3.08 0.25 11.60
CA THR A 55 2.94 -0.47 10.34
C THR A 55 3.41 0.39 9.19
N LEU A 56 4.32 -0.13 8.36
CA LEU A 56 4.81 0.50 7.15
C LEU A 56 4.40 -0.34 5.94
N ALA A 57 3.74 0.25 4.97
CA ALA A 57 3.48 -0.36 3.67
C ALA A 57 4.38 0.30 2.63
N ILE A 58 5.06 -0.50 1.81
CA ILE A 58 5.98 -0.02 0.78
C ILE A 58 5.52 -0.61 -0.55
N ILE A 59 5.03 0.25 -1.44
CA ILE A 59 4.63 -0.14 -2.79
C ILE A 59 5.88 -0.17 -3.66
N ILE A 60 6.28 -1.37 -4.11
CA ILE A 60 7.56 -1.59 -4.79
C ILE A 60 7.42 -1.82 -6.30
N GLY A 61 6.22 -1.95 -6.81
CA GLY A 61 5.90 -2.15 -8.20
C GLY A 61 4.44 -1.79 -8.47
N GLU A 62 3.57 -2.76 -8.48
CA GLU A 62 2.15 -2.55 -8.71
C GLU A 62 1.36 -2.66 -7.40
N GLY A 63 0.69 -1.57 -7.03
CA GLY A 63 -0.23 -1.51 -5.90
C GLY A 63 -1.68 -1.55 -6.38
N GLY A 64 -2.21 -2.75 -6.67
CA GLY A 64 -3.52 -2.90 -7.29
C GLY A 64 -4.65 -3.15 -6.28
N SER A 65 -5.69 -2.31 -6.34
CA SER A 65 -7.03 -2.54 -5.79
C SER A 65 -7.05 -3.06 -4.34
N GLY A 66 -8.02 -3.89 -4.00
CA GLY A 66 -8.22 -4.46 -2.67
C GLY A 66 -7.03 -5.28 -2.15
N GLY A 67 -6.25 -5.90 -3.05
CA GLY A 67 -5.03 -6.61 -2.68
C GLY A 67 -3.98 -5.69 -2.05
N ALA A 68 -3.78 -4.52 -2.63
CA ALA A 68 -2.88 -3.51 -2.10
C ALA A 68 -3.45 -2.83 -0.84
N ILE A 69 -4.72 -2.42 -0.87
CA ILE A 69 -5.38 -1.73 0.26
C ILE A 69 -5.38 -2.60 1.51
N ALA A 70 -5.52 -3.94 1.36
CA ALA A 70 -5.48 -4.89 2.47
C ALA A 70 -4.21 -4.79 3.34
N LEU A 71 -3.12 -4.27 2.79
CA LEU A 71 -1.83 -4.07 3.47
C LEU A 71 -1.48 -2.58 3.63
N ALA A 72 -1.95 -1.72 2.72
CA ALA A 72 -1.68 -0.28 2.73
C ALA A 72 -2.53 0.51 3.74
N SER A 73 -3.47 -0.13 4.44
CA SER A 73 -4.17 0.46 5.60
C SER A 73 -3.22 0.58 6.80
N SER A 74 -2.07 1.20 6.58
CA SER A 74 -0.90 1.23 7.47
C SER A 74 -0.66 2.62 8.05
N SER A 75 0.14 2.69 9.13
CA SER A 75 0.53 3.97 9.76
C SER A 75 1.26 4.89 8.78
N LYS A 76 2.13 4.30 7.94
CA LYS A 76 2.80 4.99 6.84
C LYS A 76 2.70 4.16 5.56
N VAL A 77 2.49 4.84 4.43
CA VAL A 77 2.50 4.25 3.09
C VAL A 77 3.61 4.93 2.29
N LEU A 78 4.64 4.17 1.97
CA LEU A 78 5.77 4.58 1.16
C LEU A 78 5.64 3.96 -0.23
N MET A 79 6.25 4.57 -1.22
CA MET A 79 6.14 4.10 -2.59
C MET A 79 7.44 4.36 -3.35
N LEU A 80 7.90 3.38 -4.15
CA LEU A 80 9.00 3.61 -5.08
C LEU A 80 8.58 4.60 -6.15
N GLU A 81 9.54 5.39 -6.61
CA GLU A 81 9.32 6.51 -7.54
C GLU A 81 8.59 6.12 -8.82
N ASN A 82 8.89 4.93 -9.38
CA ASN A 82 8.30 4.42 -10.61
C ASN A 82 7.19 3.38 -10.38
N ALA A 83 6.80 3.12 -9.13
CA ALA A 83 5.67 2.26 -8.81
C ALA A 83 4.34 2.95 -9.17
N ILE A 84 3.26 2.16 -9.23
CA ILE A 84 1.89 2.66 -9.41
C ILE A 84 1.00 2.18 -8.28
N TYR A 85 0.01 3.00 -7.90
CA TYR A 85 -0.98 2.61 -6.90
C TYR A 85 -2.37 3.07 -7.34
N SER A 86 -3.31 2.13 -7.48
CA SER A 86 -4.66 2.42 -7.95
C SER A 86 -5.69 1.42 -7.46
N VAL A 87 -6.95 1.83 -7.48
CA VAL A 87 -8.09 0.97 -7.13
C VAL A 87 -8.55 0.09 -8.28
N ILE A 88 -8.20 0.43 -9.53
CA ILE A 88 -8.62 -0.26 -10.75
C ILE A 88 -7.60 0.01 -11.87
N SER A 89 -7.55 -0.86 -12.88
CA SER A 89 -6.75 -0.58 -14.08
C SER A 89 -7.32 0.57 -14.91
N PRO A 90 -6.49 1.31 -15.68
CA PRO A 90 -6.97 2.37 -16.58
C PRO A 90 -8.01 1.88 -17.58
N GLU A 91 -7.87 0.66 -18.10
CA GLU A 91 -8.83 0.03 -19.01
C GLU A 91 -10.19 -0.21 -18.33
N GLY A 92 -10.15 -0.70 -17.09
CA GLY A 92 -11.35 -0.89 -16.28
C GLY A 92 -12.04 0.43 -15.97
N CYS A 93 -11.27 1.44 -15.58
CA CYS A 93 -11.77 2.81 -15.36
C CYS A 93 -12.42 3.39 -16.61
N ALA A 94 -11.75 3.31 -17.78
CA ALA A 94 -12.29 3.79 -19.04
C ALA A 94 -13.59 3.09 -19.44
N THR A 95 -13.66 1.78 -19.22
CA THR A 95 -14.87 0.99 -19.50
C THR A 95 -16.04 1.41 -18.60
N ILE A 96 -15.81 1.65 -17.32
CA ILE A 96 -16.84 2.04 -16.37
C ILE A 96 -17.32 3.47 -16.64
N LEU A 97 -16.40 4.43 -16.83
CA LEU A 97 -16.75 5.85 -16.94
C LEU A 97 -17.26 6.23 -18.34
N TRP A 98 -16.65 5.69 -19.37
CA TRP A 98 -16.95 6.11 -20.75
C TRP A 98 -17.50 4.99 -21.63
N ARG A 99 -17.58 3.76 -21.12
CA ARG A 99 -18.00 2.56 -21.89
C ARG A 99 -17.13 2.31 -23.13
N ASP A 100 -15.89 2.81 -23.09
CA ASP A 100 -14.93 2.73 -24.21
C ASP A 100 -13.53 2.43 -23.67
N PRO A 101 -13.02 1.19 -23.79
CA PRO A 101 -11.69 0.83 -23.31
C PRO A 101 -10.56 1.53 -24.08
N LYS A 102 -10.83 2.09 -25.27
CA LYS A 102 -9.82 2.87 -26.04
C LYS A 102 -9.41 4.17 -25.34
N LYS A 103 -10.22 4.65 -24.39
CA LYS A 103 -9.92 5.84 -23.58
C LYS A 103 -9.01 5.56 -22.37
N MET A 104 -8.30 4.41 -22.35
CA MET A 104 -7.44 4.05 -21.23
C MET A 104 -6.35 5.09 -20.93
N LEU A 105 -5.81 5.79 -21.94
CA LEU A 105 -4.81 6.84 -21.73
C LEU A 105 -5.39 8.07 -21.02
N ASP A 106 -6.62 8.43 -21.34
CA ASP A 106 -7.33 9.52 -20.66
C ASP A 106 -7.66 9.13 -19.24
N ALA A 107 -8.07 7.87 -19.02
CA ALA A 107 -8.29 7.31 -17.69
C ALA A 107 -7.00 7.33 -16.87
N ALA A 108 -5.89 6.84 -17.40
CA ALA A 108 -4.61 6.82 -16.70
C ALA A 108 -4.16 8.23 -16.25
N LYS A 109 -4.33 9.23 -17.10
CA LYS A 109 -4.03 10.63 -16.76
C LYS A 109 -4.95 11.16 -15.66
N ALA A 110 -6.26 10.86 -15.74
CA ALA A 110 -7.24 11.32 -14.76
C ALA A 110 -7.11 10.65 -13.40
N MET A 111 -6.66 9.39 -13.37
CA MET A 111 -6.53 8.59 -12.15
C MET A 111 -5.33 8.99 -11.28
N LYS A 112 -4.34 9.70 -11.83
CA LYS A 112 -3.16 10.16 -11.08
C LYS A 112 -2.48 9.04 -10.29
N LEU A 113 -1.96 8.05 -11.00
CA LEU A 113 -1.44 6.79 -10.43
C LEU A 113 0.02 6.87 -9.99
N SER A 114 0.74 7.96 -10.36
CA SER A 114 2.17 8.09 -10.10
C SER A 114 2.45 8.43 -8.63
N ALA A 115 3.64 8.06 -8.16
CA ALA A 115 4.06 8.38 -6.81
C ALA A 115 3.98 9.88 -6.50
N LYS A 116 4.35 10.73 -7.47
CA LYS A 116 4.29 12.19 -7.33
C LYS A 116 2.86 12.68 -7.14
N ASP A 117 1.94 12.26 -8.00
CA ASP A 117 0.53 12.64 -7.89
C ASP A 117 -0.08 12.19 -6.56
N LEU A 118 0.23 10.96 -6.14
CA LEU A 118 -0.32 10.38 -4.91
C LEU A 118 0.25 11.01 -3.64
N LEU A 119 1.49 11.50 -3.69
CA LEU A 119 2.06 12.29 -2.60
C LEU A 119 1.36 13.66 -2.50
N GLU A 120 1.15 14.35 -3.62
CA GLU A 120 0.42 15.63 -3.68
C GLU A 120 -1.02 15.49 -3.16
N LEU A 121 -1.66 14.34 -3.43
CA LEU A 121 -3.00 14.01 -2.95
C LEU A 121 -3.04 13.48 -1.50
N ASN A 122 -1.88 13.35 -0.83
CA ASN A 122 -1.75 12.79 0.52
C ASN A 122 -2.26 11.33 0.64
N VAL A 123 -2.22 10.56 -0.46
CA VAL A 123 -2.55 9.13 -0.46
C VAL A 123 -1.37 8.31 0.04
N ILE A 124 -0.15 8.75 -0.26
CA ILE A 124 1.10 8.18 0.27
C ILE A 124 1.84 9.22 1.12
N ASP A 125 2.73 8.74 2.00
CA ASP A 125 3.46 9.59 2.95
C ASP A 125 4.88 9.95 2.47
N GLU A 126 5.50 9.11 1.63
CA GLU A 126 6.88 9.30 1.17
C GLU A 126 7.14 8.60 -0.16
N ILE A 127 7.95 9.23 -1.01
CA ILE A 127 8.49 8.63 -2.23
C ILE A 127 9.91 8.17 -1.94
N ILE A 128 10.21 6.91 -2.26
CA ILE A 128 11.57 6.36 -2.21
C ILE A 128 12.17 6.48 -3.61
N THR A 129 13.23 7.26 -3.75
CA THR A 129 13.89 7.48 -5.04
C THR A 129 14.54 6.22 -5.57
N GLU A 130 14.47 6.05 -6.88
CA GLU A 130 15.07 4.93 -7.59
C GLU A 130 16.31 5.36 -8.38
N PRO A 131 17.21 4.43 -8.67
CA PRO A 131 18.29 4.66 -9.62
C PRO A 131 17.76 5.08 -11.00
N LEU A 132 18.52 5.86 -11.74
CA LEU A 132 18.15 6.24 -13.10
C LEU A 132 17.89 4.98 -13.95
N GLY A 133 16.68 4.87 -14.49
CA GLY A 133 16.22 3.72 -15.26
C GLY A 133 15.57 2.61 -14.44
N GLY A 134 15.32 2.83 -13.14
CA GLY A 134 14.53 1.96 -12.26
C GLY A 134 15.33 1.12 -11.27
N ALA A 135 14.64 0.52 -10.32
CA ALA A 135 15.20 -0.22 -9.18
C ALA A 135 16.20 -1.33 -9.58
N HIS A 136 15.99 -1.98 -10.72
CA HIS A 136 16.83 -3.09 -11.20
C HIS A 136 18.21 -2.64 -11.70
N ARG A 137 18.42 -1.34 -11.92
CA ARG A 137 19.69 -0.81 -12.47
C ARG A 137 20.81 -0.73 -11.43
N ASP A 138 20.47 -0.43 -10.18
CA ASP A 138 21.43 -0.42 -9.09
C ASP A 138 20.79 -1.00 -7.82
N ARG A 139 21.03 -2.30 -7.62
CA ARG A 139 20.49 -3.03 -6.48
C ARG A 139 20.96 -2.49 -5.14
N ASN A 140 22.21 -2.06 -5.04
CA ASN A 140 22.76 -1.61 -3.78
C ASN A 140 22.17 -0.26 -3.38
N LEU A 141 22.04 0.65 -4.35
CA LEU A 141 21.44 1.96 -4.12
C LEU A 141 19.99 1.84 -3.69
N ILE A 142 19.16 1.07 -4.40
CA ILE A 142 17.74 0.94 -4.04
C ILE A 142 17.56 0.27 -2.67
N LEU A 143 18.34 -0.75 -2.33
CA LEU A 143 18.28 -1.38 -1.02
C LEU A 143 18.72 -0.42 0.10
N SER A 144 19.69 0.45 -0.16
CA SER A 144 20.11 1.50 0.78
C SER A 144 18.98 2.51 1.01
N ASN A 145 18.37 3.02 -0.07
CA ASN A 145 17.29 4.01 -0.01
C ASN A 145 16.07 3.46 0.75
N VAL A 146 15.68 2.21 0.44
CA VAL A 146 14.56 1.54 1.14
C VAL A 146 14.89 1.35 2.63
N ARG A 147 16.11 0.91 2.96
CA ARG A 147 16.55 0.75 4.37
C ARG A 147 16.51 2.07 5.13
N GLU A 148 17.01 3.14 4.51
CA GLU A 148 17.02 4.46 5.13
C GLU A 148 15.60 4.97 5.40
N SER A 149 14.70 4.86 4.41
CA SER A 149 13.29 5.24 4.55
C SER A 149 12.58 4.42 5.64
N ILE A 150 12.81 3.11 5.71
CA ILE A 150 12.26 2.26 6.77
C ILE A 150 12.75 2.73 8.13
N SER A 151 14.07 2.89 8.29
CA SER A 151 14.68 3.30 9.57
C SER A 151 14.18 4.67 10.02
N LYS A 152 14.14 5.65 9.11
CA LYS A 152 13.60 6.98 9.36
C LYS A 152 12.16 6.93 9.86
N ASN A 153 11.31 6.20 9.16
CA ASN A 153 9.89 6.11 9.51
C ASN A 153 9.64 5.31 10.80
N LEU A 154 10.39 4.25 11.07
CA LEU A 154 10.27 3.52 12.34
C LEU A 154 10.74 4.36 13.52
N ASN A 155 11.78 5.17 13.37
CA ASN A 155 12.27 6.04 14.44
C ASN A 155 11.22 7.06 14.90
N ILE A 156 10.33 7.51 14.00
CA ILE A 156 9.23 8.42 14.36
C ILE A 156 8.31 7.81 15.44
N PHE A 157 8.17 6.49 15.43
CA PHE A 157 7.27 5.78 16.34
C PHE A 157 7.91 5.34 17.67
N GLN A 158 9.22 5.55 17.87
CA GLN A 158 9.91 5.10 19.09
C GLN A 158 9.42 5.80 20.35
N GLU A 159 9.01 7.07 20.24
CA GLU A 159 8.54 7.87 21.37
C GLU A 159 7.00 8.00 21.42
N ILE A 160 6.30 7.27 20.54
CA ILE A 160 4.84 7.35 20.43
C ILE A 160 4.22 6.13 21.13
N SER A 161 3.23 6.36 21.98
CA SER A 161 2.52 5.28 22.67
C SER A 161 1.70 4.40 21.70
N SER A 162 1.48 3.16 22.07
CA SER A 162 0.69 2.21 21.28
C SER A 162 -0.73 2.69 20.96
N ASP A 163 -1.37 3.38 21.92
CA ASP A 163 -2.71 3.92 21.71
C ASP A 163 -2.69 5.11 20.76
N GLU A 164 -1.69 5.97 20.87
CA GLU A 164 -1.50 7.09 19.95
C GLU A 164 -1.18 6.63 18.52
N ILE A 165 -0.38 5.57 18.34
CA ILE A 165 -0.14 4.96 17.03
C ILE A 165 -1.45 4.49 16.39
N LEU A 166 -2.31 3.85 17.17
CA LEU A 166 -3.64 3.42 16.74
C LEU A 166 -4.52 4.60 16.34
N ASP A 167 -4.57 5.66 17.16
CA ASP A 167 -5.41 6.82 16.91
C ASP A 167 -4.92 7.64 15.71
N GLN A 168 -3.62 7.82 15.55
CA GLN A 168 -3.04 8.47 14.36
C GLN A 168 -3.44 7.72 13.09
N ARG A 169 -3.39 6.37 13.09
CA ARG A 169 -3.80 5.56 11.94
C ARG A 169 -5.29 5.71 11.65
N LYS A 170 -6.16 5.65 12.66
CA LYS A 170 -7.60 5.88 12.48
C LYS A 170 -7.88 7.26 11.89
N ASN A 171 -7.27 8.30 12.44
CA ASN A 171 -7.44 9.67 11.98
C ASN A 171 -6.94 9.88 10.54
N LYS A 172 -5.94 9.13 10.10
CA LYS A 172 -5.45 9.17 8.72
C LYS A 172 -6.52 8.74 7.71
N PHE A 173 -7.30 7.71 8.03
CA PHE A 173 -8.26 7.10 7.09
C PHE A 173 -9.72 7.53 7.32
N LEU A 174 -10.03 8.24 8.40
CA LEU A 174 -11.39 8.69 8.75
C LEU A 174 -11.58 10.22 8.58
N LYS A 175 -10.66 10.87 7.90
CA LYS A 175 -10.75 12.32 7.61
C LYS A 175 -11.66 12.62 6.45
#